data_b2b926be79de28cc6179e6d6ae4a396d
#
_entry.id   b2b926be79de28cc6179e6d6ae4a396d
#
_cell.length_a   1.000
_cell.length_b   1.000
_cell.length_c   1.000
_cell.angle_alpha   90.00
_cell.angle_beta   90.00
_cell.angle_gamma   90.00
#
_symmetry.space_group_name_H-M   'P 1'
#
loop_
_entity.id
_entity.type
_entity.pdbx_description
1 polymer ?
#
loop_
_entity_poly.entity_id
_entity_poly.type
_entity_poly.pdbx_seq_one_letter_code
_entity_poly.pdbx_strand_id
1 'polypeptide(L)'
;MEKLIITAAICGAEVTKAQNEAVPYTVEEMVREAKSAYDAGAAILHIHVREDDGTPTQSRDRFKVVMDAIRKELPDVIMIPSTGGATGMSPEERLQPTELFPEMATLDCGTCNFGDEIFDNTMPTMRAFGKRMIENGIKPEYECFELGHIDTILGMAKKGEVPGAPMQFNFVLGVHGCTPATVENLAFFASKIPADATWTVSGVGRAAWTMAAAAIAMGGNVRVGFEDNIYLGKGQKAASNGELVAKVVRIAKELGREIATPAEAREILSLKPLK
;
A
#
# COMPACT_ATOMS: atom_id res chain seq x y z
N MET A 1 22.46 6.20 -0.18
CA MET A 1 21.18 5.50 -0.40
C MET A 1 20.09 6.51 -0.16
N GLU A 2 19.05 6.56 -0.99
CA GLU A 2 17.90 7.43 -0.76
C GLU A 2 17.24 7.14 0.59
N LYS A 3 16.56 8.15 1.16
CA LYS A 3 15.79 7.98 2.39
C LYS A 3 14.72 6.92 2.22
N LEU A 4 14.41 6.24 3.30
CA LEU A 4 13.39 5.19 3.32
C LEU A 4 11.99 5.80 3.41
N ILE A 5 11.15 5.54 2.45
CA ILE A 5 9.72 5.80 2.57
C ILE A 5 9.07 4.63 3.32
N ILE A 6 8.33 4.94 4.38
CA ILE A 6 7.53 3.95 5.10
C ILE A 6 6.06 4.22 4.81
N THR A 7 5.38 3.21 4.26
CA THR A 7 3.92 3.19 4.10
C THR A 7 3.30 2.40 5.23
N ALA A 8 2.29 2.95 5.89
CA ALA A 8 1.48 2.23 6.87
C ALA A 8 0.14 1.82 6.28
N ALA A 9 -0.09 0.52 6.11
CA ALA A 9 -1.37 -0.07 5.69
C ALA A 9 -2.24 -0.30 6.93
N ILE A 10 -2.93 0.77 7.36
CA ILE A 10 -3.49 0.87 8.73
C ILE A 10 -4.71 0.00 8.98
N CYS A 11 -5.37 -0.45 7.92
CA CYS A 11 -6.57 -1.29 8.05
C CYS A 11 -6.60 -2.37 6.97
N GLY A 12 -7.18 -2.84 6.24
CA GLY A 12 -7.31 -3.83 5.19
C GLY A 12 -8.78 -4.30 5.12
N ALA A 13 -9.07 -5.13 4.16
CA ALA A 13 -10.39 -5.72 4.02
C ALA A 13 -10.53 -7.05 4.80
N GLU A 14 -9.43 -7.76 5.05
CA GLU A 14 -9.45 -9.15 5.53
C GLU A 14 -9.23 -9.29 7.05
N VAL A 15 -8.34 -8.50 7.63
CA VAL A 15 -8.00 -8.59 9.05
C VAL A 15 -9.11 -8.00 9.91
N THR A 16 -9.50 -8.70 10.98
CA THR A 16 -10.63 -8.31 11.83
C THR A 16 -10.22 -8.03 13.28
N LYS A 17 -11.10 -7.35 14.05
CA LYS A 17 -10.92 -7.15 15.50
C LYS A 17 -10.85 -8.45 16.28
N ALA A 18 -11.40 -9.56 15.80
CA ALA A 18 -11.24 -10.87 16.40
C ALA A 18 -9.77 -11.36 16.34
N GLN A 19 -9.03 -10.97 15.30
CA GLN A 19 -7.63 -11.32 15.15
C GLN A 19 -6.72 -10.35 15.93
N ASN A 20 -7.05 -9.04 15.90
CA ASN A 20 -6.40 -8.02 16.74
C ASN A 20 -7.42 -6.91 17.03
N GLU A 21 -7.71 -6.66 18.31
CA GLU A 21 -8.70 -5.65 18.75
C GLU A 21 -8.37 -4.21 18.35
N ALA A 22 -7.09 -3.93 18.07
CA ALA A 22 -6.62 -2.62 17.62
C ALA A 22 -6.91 -2.31 16.14
N VAL A 23 -7.38 -3.27 15.34
CA VAL A 23 -7.74 -3.04 13.92
C VAL A 23 -8.85 -1.98 13.85
N PRO A 24 -8.63 -0.86 13.14
CA PRO A 24 -9.57 0.26 13.13
C PRO A 24 -10.76 0.01 12.19
N TYR A 25 -11.97 0.31 12.64
CA TYR A 25 -13.20 0.28 11.86
C TYR A 25 -13.84 1.67 11.75
N THR A 26 -13.99 2.37 12.91
CA THR A 26 -14.62 3.69 12.94
C THR A 26 -13.70 4.81 12.47
N VAL A 27 -14.26 5.97 12.16
CA VAL A 27 -13.48 7.15 11.74
C VAL A 27 -12.46 7.54 12.81
N GLU A 28 -12.86 7.54 14.08
CA GLU A 28 -12.01 7.89 15.22
C GLU A 28 -10.85 6.89 15.38
N GLU A 29 -11.14 5.60 15.19
CA GLU A 29 -10.11 4.56 15.24
C GLU A 29 -9.12 4.70 14.06
N MET A 30 -9.61 5.00 12.85
CA MET A 30 -8.78 5.25 11.68
C MET A 30 -7.85 6.44 11.88
N VAL A 31 -8.36 7.55 12.42
CA VAL A 31 -7.56 8.75 12.72
C VAL A 31 -6.50 8.45 13.79
N ARG A 32 -6.86 7.71 14.84
CA ARG A 32 -5.93 7.32 15.90
C ARG A 32 -4.78 6.46 15.38
N GLU A 33 -5.10 5.46 14.55
CA GLU A 33 -4.10 4.56 13.96
C GLU A 33 -3.24 5.28 12.90
N ALA A 34 -3.84 6.16 12.09
CA ALA A 34 -3.13 7.02 11.16
C ALA A 34 -2.11 7.91 11.88
N LYS A 35 -2.54 8.57 12.98
CA LYS A 35 -1.67 9.41 13.79
C LYS A 35 -0.54 8.61 14.45
N SER A 36 -0.86 7.44 15.00
CA SER A 36 0.12 6.55 15.62
C SER A 36 1.22 6.13 14.62
N ALA A 37 0.84 5.77 13.39
CA ALA A 37 1.77 5.42 12.34
C ALA A 37 2.62 6.62 11.87
N TYR A 38 1.99 7.78 11.67
CA TYR A 38 2.65 9.02 11.26
C TYR A 38 3.69 9.48 12.31
N ASP A 39 3.31 9.53 13.58
CA ASP A 39 4.19 9.93 14.68
C ASP A 39 5.39 8.98 14.82
N ALA A 40 5.23 7.72 14.41
CA ALA A 40 6.30 6.72 14.40
C ALA A 40 7.23 6.83 13.17
N GLY A 41 6.87 7.59 12.13
CA GLY A 41 7.70 7.86 10.96
C GLY A 41 7.13 7.37 9.61
N ALA A 42 5.85 7.02 9.52
CA ALA A 42 5.22 6.74 8.24
C ALA A 42 5.00 8.05 7.45
N ALA A 43 5.46 8.10 6.21
CA ALA A 43 5.21 9.22 5.29
C ALA A 43 3.92 9.04 4.50
N ILE A 44 3.49 7.81 4.33
CA ILE A 44 2.35 7.39 3.52
C ILE A 44 1.41 6.51 4.34
N LEU A 45 0.11 6.71 4.15
CA LEU A 45 -0.94 5.83 4.67
C LEU A 45 -1.64 5.15 3.52
N HIS A 46 -1.62 3.83 3.48
CA HIS A 46 -2.48 3.04 2.62
C HIS A 46 -3.80 2.79 3.35
N ILE A 47 -4.91 3.08 2.68
CA ILE A 47 -6.22 3.19 3.33
C ILE A 47 -7.24 2.29 2.65
N HIS A 48 -7.77 1.34 3.40
CA HIS A 48 -9.09 0.77 3.22
C HIS A 48 -10.06 1.43 4.21
N VAL A 49 -11.34 1.40 3.91
CA VAL A 49 -12.37 1.84 4.83
C VAL A 49 -13.39 0.74 5.09
N ARG A 50 -14.03 0.81 6.24
CA ARG A 50 -15.07 -0.12 6.66
C ARG A 50 -16.26 0.66 7.21
N GLU A 51 -17.43 0.05 7.18
CA GLU A 51 -18.55 0.50 8.01
C GLU A 51 -18.21 0.28 9.49
N ASP A 52 -18.94 0.92 10.39
CA ASP A 52 -18.64 0.86 11.83
C ASP A 52 -18.80 -0.55 12.43
N ASP A 53 -19.53 -1.44 11.77
CA ASP A 53 -19.66 -2.86 12.11
C ASP A 53 -18.47 -3.72 11.63
N GLY A 54 -17.57 -3.13 10.86
CA GLY A 54 -16.39 -3.79 10.32
C GLY A 54 -16.57 -4.35 8.91
N THR A 55 -17.73 -4.19 8.28
CA THR A 55 -17.96 -4.59 6.89
C THR A 55 -17.07 -3.77 5.95
N PRO A 56 -16.23 -4.39 5.09
CA PRO A 56 -15.44 -3.67 4.10
C PRO A 56 -16.33 -2.93 3.10
N THR A 57 -15.93 -1.71 2.73
CA THR A 57 -16.69 -0.91 1.74
C THR A 57 -15.74 -0.11 0.86
N GLN A 58 -16.16 0.14 -0.39
CA GLN A 58 -15.47 1.02 -1.34
C GLN A 58 -16.27 2.32 -1.57
N SER A 59 -17.25 2.61 -0.70
CA SER A 59 -18.05 3.82 -0.77
C SER A 59 -17.17 5.07 -0.79
N ARG A 60 -17.30 5.87 -1.87
CA ARG A 60 -16.67 7.18 -2.01
C ARG A 60 -16.90 8.07 -0.78
N ASP A 61 -18.14 8.08 -0.28
CA ASP A 61 -18.51 8.96 0.83
C ASP A 61 -17.87 8.49 2.13
N ARG A 62 -17.72 7.19 2.35
CA ARG A 62 -17.01 6.65 3.49
C ARG A 62 -15.51 6.98 3.41
N PHE A 63 -14.86 6.79 2.26
CA PHE A 63 -13.48 7.24 2.04
C PHE A 63 -13.32 8.73 2.29
N LYS A 64 -14.25 9.56 1.79
CA LYS A 64 -14.21 11.01 1.99
C LYS A 64 -14.21 11.38 3.48
N VAL A 65 -15.13 10.82 4.25
CA VAL A 65 -15.25 11.12 5.69
C VAL A 65 -13.96 10.73 6.44
N VAL A 66 -13.43 9.54 6.17
CA VAL A 66 -12.19 9.05 6.82
C VAL A 66 -10.99 9.89 6.40
N MET A 67 -10.80 10.12 5.09
CA MET A 67 -9.66 10.87 4.57
C MET A 67 -9.68 12.34 5.00
N ASP A 68 -10.84 12.99 5.04
CA ASP A 68 -10.99 14.36 5.54
C ASP A 68 -10.64 14.45 7.03
N ALA A 69 -11.08 13.47 7.83
CA ALA A 69 -10.74 13.42 9.26
C ALA A 69 -9.24 13.21 9.48
N ILE A 70 -8.60 12.31 8.73
CA ILE A 70 -7.14 12.12 8.77
C ILE A 70 -6.42 13.39 8.32
N ARG A 71 -6.84 14.02 7.22
CA ARG A 71 -6.22 15.24 6.68
C ARG A 71 -6.26 16.40 7.66
N LYS A 72 -7.32 16.52 8.45
CA LYS A 72 -7.46 17.55 9.48
C LYS A 72 -6.37 17.45 10.57
N GLU A 73 -6.01 16.24 10.96
CA GLU A 73 -4.99 15.98 12.00
C GLU A 73 -3.57 15.90 11.41
N LEU A 74 -3.45 15.42 10.16
CA LEU A 74 -2.19 15.14 9.47
C LEU A 74 -2.21 15.80 8.09
N PRO A 75 -2.04 17.14 8.01
CA PRO A 75 -2.28 17.90 6.78
C PRO A 75 -1.31 17.58 5.64
N ASP A 76 -0.13 17.06 5.94
CA ASP A 76 0.94 16.77 4.98
C ASP A 76 1.12 15.28 4.66
N VAL A 77 0.42 14.36 5.35
CA VAL A 77 0.55 12.93 5.09
C VAL A 77 0.06 12.57 3.67
N ILE A 78 0.76 11.67 3.00
CA ILE A 78 0.31 11.12 1.71
C ILE A 78 -0.70 10.00 2.00
N MET A 79 -1.85 10.04 1.33
CA MET A 79 -2.86 8.99 1.46
C MET A 79 -3.03 8.27 0.13
N ILE A 80 -2.94 6.94 0.18
CA ILE A 80 -3.18 6.03 -0.95
C ILE A 80 -4.45 5.24 -0.65
N PRO A 81 -5.64 5.69 -1.11
CA PRO A 81 -6.84 4.86 -1.02
C PRO A 81 -6.69 3.63 -1.90
N SER A 82 -7.08 2.48 -1.36
CA SER A 82 -7.09 1.22 -2.09
C SER A 82 -8.18 1.20 -3.16
N THR A 83 -7.84 0.72 -4.35
CA THR A 83 -8.80 0.30 -5.36
C THR A 83 -8.95 -1.22 -5.43
N GLY A 84 -8.33 -1.95 -4.51
CA GLY A 84 -8.46 -3.40 -4.38
C GLY A 84 -9.81 -3.82 -3.81
N GLY A 85 -10.24 -3.14 -2.76
CA GLY A 85 -11.46 -3.50 -2.03
C GLY A 85 -11.33 -4.84 -1.32
N ALA A 86 -12.43 -5.56 -1.21
CA ALA A 86 -12.47 -6.97 -0.83
C ALA A 86 -12.71 -7.83 -2.08
N THR A 87 -12.34 -9.12 -2.01
CA THR A 87 -12.63 -10.07 -3.08
C THR A 87 -14.12 -10.07 -3.45
N GLY A 88 -14.43 -10.13 -4.74
CA GLY A 88 -15.80 -10.13 -5.25
C GLY A 88 -16.45 -8.76 -5.43
N MET A 89 -15.84 -7.66 -5.01
CA MET A 89 -16.32 -6.31 -5.33
C MET A 89 -16.15 -6.00 -6.82
N SER A 90 -17.14 -5.33 -7.40
CA SER A 90 -17.12 -4.95 -8.82
C SER A 90 -16.06 -3.88 -9.12
N PRO A 91 -15.56 -3.79 -10.36
CA PRO A 91 -14.65 -2.73 -10.78
C PRO A 91 -15.21 -1.31 -10.55
N GLU A 92 -16.53 -1.13 -10.73
CA GLU A 92 -17.21 0.14 -10.51
C GLU A 92 -17.18 0.57 -9.04
N GLU A 93 -17.43 -0.37 -8.12
CA GLU A 93 -17.30 -0.11 -6.68
C GLU A 93 -15.87 0.25 -6.32
N ARG A 94 -14.91 -0.55 -6.79
CA ARG A 94 -13.49 -0.39 -6.51
C ARG A 94 -12.90 0.94 -7.00
N LEU A 95 -13.46 1.53 -8.05
CA LEU A 95 -13.03 2.83 -8.60
C LEU A 95 -13.53 4.05 -7.82
N GLN A 96 -14.52 3.92 -6.93
CA GLN A 96 -15.14 5.07 -6.26
C GLN A 96 -14.13 5.97 -5.51
N PRO A 97 -13.10 5.46 -4.80
CA PRO A 97 -12.15 6.32 -4.11
C PRO A 97 -11.38 7.28 -5.04
N THR A 98 -11.21 6.93 -6.31
CA THR A 98 -10.52 7.78 -7.30
C THR A 98 -11.30 9.06 -7.64
N GLU A 99 -12.59 9.12 -7.33
CA GLU A 99 -13.43 10.30 -7.50
C GLU A 99 -13.13 11.41 -6.47
N LEU A 100 -12.32 11.10 -5.45
CA LEU A 100 -11.82 12.06 -4.48
C LEU A 100 -10.52 12.74 -4.93
N PHE A 101 -10.03 12.42 -6.12
CA PHE A 101 -8.80 12.98 -6.71
C PHE A 101 -7.58 12.90 -5.77
N PRO A 102 -7.26 11.74 -5.19
CA PRO A 102 -6.09 11.60 -4.33
C PRO A 102 -4.79 11.81 -5.13
N GLU A 103 -3.68 12.12 -4.44
CA GLU A 103 -2.35 12.21 -5.07
C GLU A 103 -1.92 10.87 -5.69
N MET A 104 -2.24 9.78 -4.98
CA MET A 104 -1.96 8.39 -5.37
C MET A 104 -3.19 7.50 -5.09
N ALA A 105 -3.28 6.38 -5.80
CA ALA A 105 -4.19 5.28 -5.48
C ALA A 105 -3.53 3.95 -5.93
N THR A 106 -3.95 2.82 -5.38
CA THR A 106 -3.42 1.53 -5.85
C THR A 106 -3.96 1.15 -7.23
N LEU A 107 -3.18 0.35 -7.96
CA LEU A 107 -3.63 -0.37 -9.15
C LEU A 107 -3.06 -1.78 -9.09
N ASP A 108 -3.93 -2.76 -8.90
CA ASP A 108 -3.56 -4.18 -8.86
C ASP A 108 -3.25 -4.69 -10.27
N CYS A 109 -2.05 -5.24 -10.47
CA CYS A 109 -1.47 -5.46 -11.80
C CYS A 109 -1.80 -6.80 -12.44
N GLY A 110 -2.79 -7.52 -11.93
CA GLY A 110 -3.26 -8.79 -12.51
C GLY A 110 -4.09 -9.63 -11.56
N THR A 111 -4.84 -10.54 -12.14
CA THR A 111 -5.63 -11.53 -11.41
C THR A 111 -4.73 -12.57 -10.75
N CYS A 112 -5.00 -12.90 -9.50
CA CYS A 112 -4.28 -13.94 -8.77
C CYS A 112 -5.21 -14.67 -7.79
N ASN A 113 -4.74 -15.80 -7.25
CA ASN A 113 -5.39 -16.43 -6.12
C ASN A 113 -5.20 -15.55 -4.87
N PHE A 114 -6.22 -15.48 -4.03
CA PHE A 114 -6.16 -14.77 -2.75
C PHE A 114 -6.74 -15.69 -1.67
N GLY A 115 -5.90 -16.56 -1.12
CA GLY A 115 -6.37 -17.72 -0.37
C GLY A 115 -7.16 -18.66 -1.27
N ASP A 116 -8.38 -18.98 -0.86
CA ASP A 116 -9.30 -19.84 -1.62
C ASP A 116 -10.19 -19.08 -2.61
N GLU A 117 -9.98 -17.75 -2.75
CA GLU A 117 -10.76 -16.87 -3.62
C GLU A 117 -9.93 -16.37 -4.80
N ILE A 118 -10.60 -15.72 -5.74
CA ILE A 118 -9.96 -15.08 -6.89
C ILE A 118 -9.99 -13.56 -6.66
N PHE A 119 -8.81 -12.94 -6.64
CA PHE A 119 -8.70 -11.49 -6.72
C PHE A 119 -8.63 -11.07 -8.18
N ASP A 120 -9.79 -10.65 -8.71
CA ASP A 120 -9.98 -10.40 -10.14
C ASP A 120 -9.47 -9.02 -10.57
N ASN A 121 -8.42 -9.00 -11.38
CA ASN A 121 -7.82 -7.82 -11.99
C ASN A 121 -7.53 -8.11 -13.47
N THR A 122 -8.59 -8.25 -14.27
CA THR A 122 -8.47 -8.52 -15.69
C THR A 122 -7.83 -7.36 -16.45
N MET A 123 -7.31 -7.63 -17.65
CA MET A 123 -6.77 -6.59 -18.54
C MET A 123 -7.79 -5.46 -18.81
N PRO A 124 -9.09 -5.73 -19.08
CA PRO A 124 -10.10 -4.68 -19.19
C PRO A 124 -10.27 -3.85 -17.91
N THR A 125 -10.28 -4.49 -16.74
CA THR A 125 -10.37 -3.83 -15.43
C THR A 125 -9.19 -2.88 -15.22
N MET A 126 -7.96 -3.37 -15.43
CA MET A 126 -6.75 -2.55 -15.30
C MET A 126 -6.74 -1.36 -16.27
N ARG A 127 -7.24 -1.53 -17.52
CA ARG A 127 -7.37 -0.40 -18.47
C ARG A 127 -8.36 0.65 -17.98
N ALA A 128 -9.50 0.22 -17.44
CA ALA A 128 -10.49 1.15 -16.89
C ALA A 128 -9.91 1.96 -15.73
N PHE A 129 -9.17 1.30 -14.83
CA PHE A 129 -8.52 1.96 -13.70
C PHE A 129 -7.41 2.89 -14.17
N GLY A 130 -6.54 2.43 -15.07
CA GLY A 130 -5.47 3.24 -15.66
C GLY A 130 -6.00 4.49 -16.36
N LYS A 131 -7.06 4.34 -17.16
CA LYS A 131 -7.73 5.47 -17.82
C LYS A 131 -8.23 6.49 -16.81
N ARG A 132 -8.93 6.05 -15.76
CA ARG A 132 -9.44 6.92 -14.68
C ARG A 132 -8.28 7.66 -13.99
N MET A 133 -7.18 6.99 -13.71
CA MET A 133 -6.01 7.59 -13.07
C MET A 133 -5.33 8.63 -13.98
N ILE A 134 -5.22 8.37 -15.29
CA ILE A 134 -4.72 9.34 -16.27
C ILE A 134 -5.62 10.58 -16.29
N GLU A 135 -6.93 10.40 -16.43
CA GLU A 135 -7.92 11.49 -16.50
C GLU A 135 -7.92 12.36 -15.24
N ASN A 136 -7.77 11.76 -14.06
CA ASN A 136 -7.79 12.45 -12.78
C ASN A 136 -6.40 12.92 -12.31
N GLY A 137 -5.33 12.59 -13.04
CA GLY A 137 -3.95 12.95 -12.68
C GLY A 137 -3.45 12.26 -11.41
N ILE A 138 -3.97 11.06 -11.12
CA ILE A 138 -3.62 10.23 -9.96
C ILE A 138 -2.38 9.40 -10.31
N LYS A 139 -1.37 9.39 -9.43
CA LYS A 139 -0.22 8.48 -9.57
C LYS A 139 -0.57 7.10 -9.02
N PRO A 140 -0.48 6.02 -9.82
CA PRO A 140 -0.70 4.68 -9.31
C PRO A 140 0.47 4.19 -8.43
N GLU A 141 0.14 3.45 -7.37
CA GLU A 141 0.99 2.44 -6.79
C GLU A 141 0.63 1.10 -7.44
N TYR A 142 1.54 0.55 -8.23
CA TYR A 142 1.34 -0.70 -8.97
C TYR A 142 1.58 -1.90 -8.07
N GLU A 143 0.53 -2.55 -7.59
CA GLU A 143 0.61 -3.70 -6.71
C GLU A 143 0.81 -4.99 -7.50
N CYS A 144 1.97 -5.62 -7.31
CA CYS A 144 2.37 -6.83 -8.02
C CYS A 144 2.49 -8.01 -7.04
N PHE A 145 1.60 -8.99 -7.20
CA PHE A 145 1.56 -10.25 -6.43
C PHE A 145 2.35 -11.36 -7.12
N GLU A 146 2.47 -11.26 -8.43
CA GLU A 146 3.13 -12.23 -9.30
C GLU A 146 4.13 -11.52 -10.23
N LEU A 147 5.19 -12.24 -10.61
CA LEU A 147 6.23 -11.68 -11.48
C LEU A 147 5.68 -11.21 -12.83
N GLY A 148 4.74 -11.94 -13.41
CA GLY A 148 4.09 -11.61 -14.68
C GLY A 148 3.26 -10.32 -14.63
N HIS A 149 2.87 -9.86 -13.43
CA HIS A 149 2.19 -8.57 -13.25
C HIS A 149 3.08 -7.40 -13.64
N ILE A 150 4.40 -7.48 -13.38
CA ILE A 150 5.37 -6.44 -13.75
C ILE A 150 5.41 -6.29 -15.27
N ASP A 151 5.61 -7.39 -16.01
CA ASP A 151 5.65 -7.36 -17.48
C ASP A 151 4.33 -6.84 -18.07
N THR A 152 3.21 -7.25 -17.48
CA THR A 152 1.87 -6.82 -17.90
C THR A 152 1.74 -5.30 -17.80
N ILE A 153 2.04 -4.73 -16.61
CA ILE A 153 1.84 -3.30 -16.38
C ILE A 153 2.83 -2.43 -17.16
N LEU A 154 4.07 -2.89 -17.33
CA LEU A 154 5.05 -2.22 -18.18
C LEU A 154 4.61 -2.20 -19.65
N GLY A 155 4.02 -3.29 -20.13
CA GLY A 155 3.44 -3.37 -21.47
C GLY A 155 2.25 -2.44 -21.67
N MET A 156 1.40 -2.28 -20.66
CA MET A 156 0.27 -1.35 -20.66
C MET A 156 0.74 0.11 -20.59
N ALA A 157 1.71 0.43 -19.76
CA ALA A 157 2.29 1.77 -19.66
C ALA A 157 2.92 2.21 -20.99
N LYS A 158 3.64 1.31 -21.67
CA LYS A 158 4.20 1.55 -23.01
C LYS A 158 3.15 1.88 -24.06
N LYS A 159 1.93 1.37 -23.91
CA LYS A 159 0.78 1.64 -24.80
C LYS A 159 -0.01 2.87 -24.39
N GLY A 160 0.31 3.50 -23.25
CA GLY A 160 -0.46 4.61 -22.69
C GLY A 160 -1.82 4.20 -22.12
N GLU A 161 -1.99 2.91 -21.79
CA GLU A 161 -3.22 2.37 -21.20
C GLU A 161 -3.29 2.63 -19.67
N VAL A 162 -2.13 2.86 -19.04
CA VAL A 162 -1.97 3.24 -17.63
C VAL A 162 -0.91 4.34 -17.53
N PRO A 163 -0.85 5.11 -16.42
CA PRO A 163 0.22 6.10 -16.21
C PRO A 163 1.62 5.49 -16.35
N GLY A 164 2.53 6.19 -17.02
CA GLY A 164 3.90 5.75 -17.26
C GLY A 164 4.90 6.25 -16.22
N ALA A 165 6.17 6.36 -16.64
CA ALA A 165 7.28 6.79 -15.79
C ALA A 165 7.11 8.23 -15.23
N PRO A 166 7.67 8.53 -14.02
CA PRO A 166 8.30 7.56 -13.13
C PRO A 166 7.28 6.68 -12.42
N MET A 167 7.49 5.35 -12.45
CA MET A 167 6.55 4.37 -11.90
C MET A 167 6.88 4.06 -10.42
N GLN A 168 5.84 3.75 -9.64
CA GLN A 168 5.97 3.25 -8.26
C GLN A 168 5.37 1.86 -8.16
N PHE A 169 6.17 0.87 -7.78
CA PHE A 169 5.74 -0.51 -7.59
C PHE A 169 5.58 -0.83 -6.10
N ASN A 170 4.63 -1.70 -5.79
CA ASN A 170 4.54 -2.38 -4.50
C ASN A 170 4.53 -3.90 -4.73
N PHE A 171 5.55 -4.58 -4.25
CA PHE A 171 5.66 -6.04 -4.34
C PHE A 171 4.98 -6.66 -3.12
N VAL A 172 3.78 -7.19 -3.32
CA VAL A 172 2.98 -7.82 -2.26
C VAL A 172 3.31 -9.32 -2.25
N LEU A 173 4.16 -9.72 -1.32
CA LEU A 173 4.69 -11.08 -1.26
C LEU A 173 4.21 -11.85 -0.04
N GLY A 174 3.85 -13.13 -0.25
CA GLY A 174 3.46 -14.04 0.81
C GLY A 174 1.96 -14.17 1.04
N VAL A 175 1.14 -13.59 0.17
CA VAL A 175 -0.30 -13.90 0.10
C VAL A 175 -0.45 -15.36 -0.28
N HIS A 176 -1.36 -16.09 0.39
CA HIS A 176 -1.59 -17.50 0.10
C HIS A 176 -2.13 -17.68 -1.31
N GLY A 177 -1.45 -18.48 -2.11
CA GLY A 177 -1.78 -18.69 -3.52
C GLY A 177 -1.02 -17.79 -4.50
N CYS A 178 -0.21 -16.82 -4.00
CA CYS A 178 0.65 -15.95 -4.79
C CYS A 178 2.15 -16.22 -4.53
N THR A 179 3.00 -15.36 -5.10
CA THR A 179 4.47 -15.49 -4.96
C THR A 179 4.90 -15.51 -3.49
N PRO A 180 5.67 -16.52 -3.05
CA PRO A 180 6.17 -16.60 -1.68
C PRO A 180 7.10 -15.44 -1.32
N ALA A 181 6.99 -14.94 -0.07
CA ALA A 181 7.84 -13.88 0.46
C ALA A 181 9.23 -14.41 0.85
N THR A 182 10.12 -14.53 -0.13
CA THR A 182 11.54 -14.87 0.04
C THR A 182 12.42 -13.74 -0.47
N VAL A 183 13.65 -13.65 0.05
CA VAL A 183 14.63 -12.64 -0.39
C VAL A 183 14.98 -12.81 -1.86
N GLU A 184 15.06 -14.04 -2.34
CA GLU A 184 15.31 -14.37 -3.75
C GLU A 184 14.21 -13.84 -4.66
N ASN A 185 12.94 -14.06 -4.30
CA ASN A 185 11.81 -13.54 -5.06
C ASN A 185 11.80 -12.01 -5.05
N LEU A 186 12.01 -11.37 -3.89
CA LEU A 186 12.09 -9.92 -3.79
C LEU A 186 13.21 -9.35 -4.69
N ALA A 187 14.40 -9.94 -4.65
CA ALA A 187 15.52 -9.52 -5.50
C ALA A 187 15.19 -9.69 -6.99
N PHE A 188 14.49 -10.77 -7.33
CA PHE A 188 14.09 -11.02 -8.70
C PHE A 188 13.06 -10.00 -9.19
N PHE A 189 12.03 -9.69 -8.40
CA PHE A 189 11.06 -8.63 -8.72
C PHE A 189 11.75 -7.28 -8.90
N ALA A 190 12.60 -6.88 -7.98
CA ALA A 190 13.34 -5.61 -8.05
C ALA A 190 14.24 -5.52 -9.30
N SER A 191 14.75 -6.65 -9.81
CA SER A 191 15.57 -6.70 -11.03
C SER A 191 14.76 -6.50 -12.33
N LYS A 192 13.43 -6.54 -12.29
CA LYS A 192 12.55 -6.49 -13.48
C LYS A 192 11.95 -5.11 -13.73
N ILE A 193 12.01 -4.20 -12.78
CA ILE A 193 11.47 -2.85 -12.94
C ILE A 193 12.48 -1.91 -13.61
N PRO A 194 12.01 -0.82 -14.25
CA PRO A 194 12.89 0.21 -14.80
C PRO A 194 13.81 0.84 -13.73
N ALA A 195 14.98 1.28 -14.15
CA ALA A 195 15.98 1.86 -13.24
C ALA A 195 15.56 3.18 -12.57
N ASP A 196 14.62 3.90 -13.17
CA ASP A 196 14.03 5.14 -12.68
C ASP A 196 12.74 4.92 -11.88
N ALA A 197 12.33 3.65 -11.71
CA ALA A 197 11.17 3.30 -10.89
C ALA A 197 11.57 3.21 -9.42
N THR A 198 10.64 3.62 -8.55
CA THR A 198 10.70 3.35 -7.12
C THR A 198 9.92 2.08 -6.79
N TRP A 199 10.28 1.43 -5.68
CA TRP A 199 9.56 0.22 -5.26
C TRP A 199 9.47 0.09 -3.76
N THR A 200 8.39 -0.51 -3.33
CA THR A 200 8.04 -0.86 -1.96
C THR A 200 7.87 -2.37 -1.87
N VAL A 201 8.08 -2.97 -0.71
CA VAL A 201 7.66 -4.33 -0.43
C VAL A 201 6.63 -4.37 0.69
N SER A 202 5.59 -5.17 0.49
CA SER A 202 4.62 -5.60 1.49
C SER A 202 4.86 -7.08 1.76
N GLY A 203 5.43 -7.39 2.91
CA GLY A 203 5.61 -8.78 3.35
C GLY A 203 4.42 -9.24 4.19
N VAL A 204 3.64 -10.20 3.69
CA VAL A 204 2.43 -10.65 4.38
C VAL A 204 2.73 -11.63 5.51
N GLY A 205 2.10 -11.43 6.66
CA GLY A 205 2.17 -12.29 7.83
C GLY A 205 3.59 -12.40 8.41
N ARG A 206 4.04 -13.63 8.65
CA ARG A 206 5.34 -13.91 9.32
C ARG A 206 6.57 -13.43 8.54
N ALA A 207 6.45 -13.16 7.25
CA ALA A 207 7.54 -12.71 6.40
C ALA A 207 7.78 -11.20 6.45
N ALA A 208 6.86 -10.42 7.05
CA ALA A 208 6.91 -8.96 7.07
C ALA A 208 8.29 -8.40 7.45
N TRP A 209 8.90 -8.92 8.52
CA TRP A 209 10.16 -8.39 9.03
C TRP A 209 11.37 -8.76 8.17
N THR A 210 11.36 -9.96 7.59
CA THR A 210 12.43 -10.40 6.65
C THR A 210 12.36 -9.58 5.38
N MET A 211 11.18 -9.36 4.83
CA MET A 211 10.98 -8.55 3.63
C MET A 211 11.36 -7.09 3.87
N ALA A 212 10.93 -6.51 5.01
CA ALA A 212 11.29 -5.15 5.39
C ALA A 212 12.81 -4.96 5.49
N ALA A 213 13.51 -5.85 6.20
CA ALA A 213 14.96 -5.78 6.34
C ALA A 213 15.69 -5.92 5.00
N ALA A 214 15.26 -6.85 4.15
CA ALA A 214 15.82 -7.05 2.82
C ALA A 214 15.61 -5.81 1.93
N ALA A 215 14.40 -5.25 1.89
CA ALA A 215 14.13 -4.06 1.11
C ALA A 215 14.96 -2.86 1.56
N ILE A 216 15.07 -2.63 2.88
CA ILE A 216 15.90 -1.54 3.42
C ILE A 216 17.36 -1.69 2.96
N ALA A 217 17.91 -2.89 3.03
CA ALA A 217 19.28 -3.18 2.60
C ALA A 217 19.47 -3.04 1.07
N MET A 218 18.45 -3.36 0.29
CA MET A 218 18.48 -3.31 -1.19
C MET A 218 18.16 -1.93 -1.77
N GLY A 219 17.79 -0.93 -0.94
CA GLY A 219 17.44 0.41 -1.41
C GLY A 219 15.96 0.61 -1.75
N GLY A 220 15.11 -0.40 -1.52
CA GLY A 220 13.65 -0.30 -1.67
C GLY A 220 12.97 0.36 -0.48
N ASN A 221 11.68 0.60 -0.59
CA ASN A 221 10.82 1.12 0.46
C ASN A 221 10.03 0.00 1.15
N VAL A 222 9.35 0.32 2.25
CA VAL A 222 8.68 -0.69 3.08
C VAL A 222 7.25 -0.29 3.36
N ARG A 223 6.33 -1.24 3.19
CA ARG A 223 4.96 -1.16 3.70
C ARG A 223 4.80 -2.15 4.84
N VAL A 224 4.24 -1.66 5.95
CA VAL A 224 3.81 -2.46 7.11
C VAL A 224 2.49 -1.94 7.64
N GLY A 225 1.78 -2.74 8.40
CA GLY A 225 0.53 -2.32 9.03
C GLY A 225 -0.38 -3.52 9.30
N PHE A 226 -1.49 -3.26 9.95
CA PHE A 226 -2.45 -4.29 10.35
C PHE A 226 -3.06 -5.05 9.17
N GLU A 227 -3.09 -4.44 7.99
CA GLU A 227 -3.51 -5.12 6.77
C GLU A 227 -2.61 -6.31 6.43
N ASP A 228 -1.29 -6.11 6.51
CA ASP A 228 -0.31 -7.10 6.06
C ASP A 228 0.15 -8.03 7.19
N ASN A 229 0.26 -7.50 8.43
CA ASN A 229 0.75 -8.24 9.58
C ASN A 229 0.34 -7.58 10.91
N ILE A 230 -0.21 -8.38 11.82
CA ILE A 230 -0.65 -7.92 13.15
C ILE A 230 0.34 -8.22 14.27
N TYR A 231 1.54 -8.73 13.96
CA TYR A 231 2.51 -9.20 14.96
C TYR A 231 3.83 -8.44 14.92
N LEU A 232 4.32 -8.04 16.08
CA LEU A 232 5.70 -7.56 16.28
C LEU A 232 6.72 -8.71 16.25
N GLY A 233 6.31 -9.89 16.67
CA GLY A 233 7.12 -11.09 16.73
C GLY A 233 6.25 -12.32 16.98
N LYS A 234 6.87 -13.48 17.07
CA LYS A 234 6.13 -14.74 17.28
C LYS A 234 5.27 -14.66 18.54
N GLY A 235 3.93 -14.70 18.37
CA GLY A 235 2.96 -14.67 19.46
C GLY A 235 2.77 -13.29 20.10
N GLN A 236 3.45 -12.24 19.65
CA GLN A 236 3.33 -10.89 20.17
C GLN A 236 2.56 -10.03 19.18
N LYS A 237 1.28 -9.78 19.44
CA LYS A 237 0.46 -8.85 18.66
C LYS A 237 0.94 -7.42 18.87
N ALA A 238 0.90 -6.61 17.82
CA ALA A 238 1.13 -5.17 17.91
C ALA A 238 -0.11 -4.49 18.51
N ALA A 239 0.12 -3.50 19.37
CA ALA A 239 -0.95 -2.71 19.96
C ALA A 239 -1.40 -1.55 19.07
N SER A 240 -0.61 -1.18 18.04
CA SER A 240 -0.95 -0.15 17.07
C SER A 240 -0.13 -0.32 15.78
N ASN A 241 -0.56 0.34 14.70
CA ASN A 241 0.25 0.48 13.49
C ASN A 241 1.57 1.22 13.77
N GLY A 242 1.56 2.17 14.69
CA GLY A 242 2.78 2.88 15.11
C GLY A 242 3.86 1.97 15.66
N GLU A 243 3.53 0.90 16.38
CA GLU A 243 4.52 -0.07 16.86
C GLU A 243 5.20 -0.82 15.70
N LEU A 244 4.43 -1.17 14.66
CA LEU A 244 4.96 -1.82 13.46
C LEU A 244 5.88 -0.87 12.69
N VAL A 245 5.48 0.38 12.48
CA VAL A 245 6.30 1.43 11.86
C VAL A 245 7.58 1.68 12.67
N ALA A 246 7.45 1.84 14.00
CA ALA A 246 8.61 2.05 14.88
C ALA A 246 9.64 0.92 14.80
N LYS A 247 9.19 -0.32 14.55
CA LYS A 247 10.12 -1.45 14.34
C LYS A 247 10.87 -1.30 13.00
N VAL A 248 10.22 -0.90 11.93
CA VAL A 248 10.88 -0.61 10.64
C VAL A 248 11.91 0.51 10.80
N VAL A 249 11.54 1.60 11.50
CA VAL A 249 12.44 2.73 11.79
C VAL A 249 13.69 2.27 12.54
N ARG A 250 13.58 1.38 13.54
CA ARG A 250 14.75 0.82 14.24
C ARG A 250 15.64 0.02 13.30
N ILE A 251 15.07 -0.86 12.46
CA ILE A 251 15.85 -1.67 11.49
C ILE A 251 16.58 -0.74 10.51
N ALA A 252 15.90 0.29 10.00
CA ALA A 252 16.50 1.24 9.07
C ALA A 252 17.69 1.99 9.69
N LYS A 253 17.54 2.46 10.94
CA LYS A 253 18.60 3.16 11.68
C LYS A 253 19.82 2.28 11.92
N GLU A 254 19.63 1.00 12.28
CA GLU A 254 20.73 0.04 12.44
C GLU A 254 21.49 -0.21 11.13
N LEU A 255 20.80 -0.09 9.98
CA LEU A 255 21.39 -0.18 8.65
C LEU A 255 21.88 1.19 8.12
N GLY A 256 21.83 2.26 8.94
CA GLY A 256 22.30 3.59 8.57
C GLY A 256 21.42 4.30 7.53
N ARG A 257 20.16 3.91 7.39
CA ARG A 257 19.24 4.52 6.43
C ARG A 257 18.27 5.50 7.10
N GLU A 258 18.28 6.76 6.65
CA GLU A 258 17.37 7.79 7.13
C GLU A 258 15.92 7.56 6.65
N ILE A 259 14.95 8.06 7.41
CA ILE A 259 13.54 7.97 7.10
C ILE A 259 13.10 9.25 6.37
N ALA A 260 12.33 9.09 5.31
CA ALA A 260 11.75 10.19 4.55
C ALA A 260 10.56 10.80 5.26
N THR A 261 10.50 12.12 5.32
CA THR A 261 9.29 12.87 5.68
C THR A 261 8.27 12.79 4.53
N PRO A 262 6.99 13.14 4.76
CA PRO A 262 6.00 13.22 3.67
C PRO A 262 6.41 14.16 2.53
N ALA A 263 7.11 15.25 2.82
CA ALA A 263 7.61 16.17 1.79
C ALA A 263 8.69 15.51 0.93
N GLU A 264 9.69 14.87 1.58
CA GLU A 264 10.74 14.14 0.87
C GLU A 264 10.21 12.93 0.10
N ALA A 265 9.19 12.25 0.64
CA ALA A 265 8.52 11.15 -0.06
C ALA A 265 7.84 11.66 -1.35
N ARG A 266 7.23 12.87 -1.34
CA ARG A 266 6.68 13.47 -2.57
C ARG A 266 7.74 13.75 -3.61
N GLU A 267 8.90 14.26 -3.21
CA GLU A 267 10.03 14.48 -4.10
C GLU A 267 10.53 13.17 -4.71
N ILE A 268 10.79 12.16 -3.88
CA ILE A 268 11.25 10.82 -4.32
C ILE A 268 10.24 10.20 -5.30
N LEU A 269 8.96 10.29 -4.98
CA LEU A 269 7.87 9.73 -5.80
C LEU A 269 7.47 10.64 -6.98
N SER A 270 8.07 11.81 -7.13
CA SER A 270 7.71 12.79 -8.16
C SER A 270 6.21 13.14 -8.15
N LEU A 271 5.63 13.30 -6.96
CA LEU A 271 4.25 13.74 -6.81
C LEU A 271 4.13 15.23 -7.06
N LYS A 272 2.98 15.66 -7.57
CA LYS A 272 2.67 17.08 -7.67
C LYS A 272 2.51 17.66 -6.26
N PRO A 273 2.96 18.91 -6.00
CA PRO A 273 2.69 19.55 -4.73
C PRO A 273 1.18 19.57 -4.42
N LEU A 274 0.84 19.41 -3.13
CA LEU A 274 -0.53 19.67 -2.67
C LEU A 274 -0.94 21.08 -3.07
N LYS A 275 -2.12 21.22 -3.68
CA LYS A 275 -2.67 22.51 -4.05
C LYS A 275 -3.28 23.20 -2.84
#